data_8fe225c39655d65e7d2e5a929917927c
#
_entry.id   8fe225c39655d65e7d2e5a929917927c
#
_cell.length_a   1.000
_cell.length_b   1.000
_cell.length_c   1.000
_cell.angle_alpha   90.00
_cell.angle_beta   90.00
_cell.angle_gamma   90.00
#
_symmetry.space_group_name_H-M   'P 1'
#
loop_
_entity.id
_entity.type
_entity.pdbx_description
1 polymer ?
#
loop_
_entity_poly.entity_id
_entity_poly.type
_entity_poly.pdbx_seq_one_letter_code
_entity_poly.pdbx_strand_id
1 'polypeptide(L)'
;MIHSSSIIEKSAKISKNVKIGPFCYIGPNVQLEENVELVSNVHIEGNTFIGNGTKIYPFASIGTQPQDLKYKNEPNSLSIGQNNIIREYVTINPGTSGGGSKTLIGDNCLFMISSHVAHDCKIGNNVIIANNVPLGGHVTIDDSVIIGGNSAVQQFTRIGRLAMIGGMTGVLKDVIPFGLSIGNRNFLQGLNLIGLRRKKYDNQKIIGLDKAYKEIF
;
A
#
# COMPACT_ATOMS: atom_id res chain seq x y z
N MET A 1 -5.07 23.84 -8.52
CA MET A 1 -3.95 24.67 -9.02
C MET A 1 -2.90 23.75 -9.63
N ILE A 2 -2.49 24.00 -10.88
CA ILE A 2 -1.51 23.17 -11.60
C ILE A 2 -0.31 24.06 -11.92
N HIS A 3 0.90 23.60 -11.55
CA HIS A 3 2.14 24.32 -11.81
C HIS A 3 2.52 24.19 -13.30
N SER A 4 2.98 25.29 -13.91
CA SER A 4 3.28 25.37 -15.35
C SER A 4 4.41 24.47 -15.84
N SER A 5 5.29 24.01 -14.94
CA SER A 5 6.38 23.06 -15.28
C SER A 5 5.96 21.61 -15.28
N SER A 6 4.70 21.29 -14.97
CA SER A 6 4.21 19.93 -14.97
C SER A 6 3.61 19.55 -16.32
N ILE A 7 3.82 18.30 -16.71
CA ILE A 7 3.32 17.71 -17.96
C ILE A 7 2.10 16.88 -17.65
N ILE A 8 0.96 17.25 -18.24
CA ILE A 8 -0.28 16.50 -18.13
C ILE A 8 -0.72 16.11 -19.52
N GLU A 9 -0.80 14.82 -19.77
CA GLU A 9 -1.24 14.30 -21.07
C GLU A 9 -2.72 14.61 -21.32
N LYS A 10 -3.07 14.88 -22.59
CA LYS A 10 -4.38 15.43 -22.97
C LYS A 10 -5.59 14.59 -22.53
N SER A 11 -5.43 13.28 -22.42
CA SER A 11 -6.53 12.36 -22.03
C SER A 11 -6.58 12.07 -20.54
N ALA A 12 -5.66 12.59 -19.74
CA ALA A 12 -5.71 12.51 -18.28
C ALA A 12 -6.98 13.18 -17.74
N LYS A 13 -7.62 12.54 -16.77
CA LYS A 13 -8.82 13.06 -16.12
C LYS A 13 -8.45 13.68 -14.78
N ILE A 14 -8.57 14.99 -14.69
CA ILE A 14 -8.23 15.76 -13.49
C ILE A 14 -9.50 16.37 -12.92
N SER A 15 -9.93 15.92 -11.74
CA SER A 15 -11.13 16.43 -11.06
C SER A 15 -10.90 17.81 -10.44
N LYS A 16 -11.95 18.36 -9.83
CA LYS A 16 -11.91 19.68 -9.19
C LYS A 16 -10.96 19.70 -7.98
N ASN A 17 -10.42 20.85 -7.69
CA ASN A 17 -9.56 21.12 -6.54
C ASN A 17 -8.25 20.28 -6.47
N VAL A 18 -7.90 19.60 -7.55
CA VAL A 18 -6.59 18.90 -7.63
C VAL A 18 -5.47 19.94 -7.61
N LYS A 19 -4.42 19.66 -6.82
CA LYS A 19 -3.20 20.47 -6.76
C LYS A 19 -2.05 19.66 -7.33
N ILE A 20 -1.38 20.20 -8.34
CA ILE A 20 -0.21 19.59 -8.97
C ILE A 20 0.95 20.58 -8.87
N GLY A 21 1.92 20.26 -8.04
CA GLY A 21 3.14 21.03 -7.85
C GLY A 21 4.12 20.89 -9.02
N PRO A 22 5.30 21.48 -8.96
CA PRO A 22 6.24 21.54 -10.09
C PRO A 22 6.80 20.17 -10.47
N PHE A 23 7.15 20.05 -11.76
CA PHE A 23 7.86 18.91 -12.35
C PHE A 23 7.15 17.55 -12.18
N CYS A 24 5.82 17.53 -12.10
CA CYS A 24 5.03 16.30 -12.13
C CYS A 24 4.77 15.86 -13.57
N TYR A 25 4.68 14.55 -13.79
CA TYR A 25 4.22 13.95 -15.03
C TYR A 25 2.96 13.12 -14.78
N ILE A 26 1.93 13.35 -15.56
CA ILE A 26 0.64 12.65 -15.49
C ILE A 26 0.32 12.06 -16.86
N GLY A 27 0.35 10.73 -16.93
CA GLY A 27 0.12 9.97 -18.16
C GLY A 27 -1.33 10.00 -18.67
N PRO A 28 -1.56 9.55 -19.92
CA PRO A 28 -2.82 9.73 -20.64
C PRO A 28 -4.04 9.01 -20.05
N ASN A 29 -3.84 7.89 -19.36
CA ASN A 29 -4.91 7.07 -18.79
C ASN A 29 -5.04 7.23 -17.26
N VAL A 30 -4.43 8.28 -16.71
CA VAL A 30 -4.50 8.59 -15.29
C VAL A 30 -5.78 9.34 -14.96
N GLN A 31 -6.42 8.98 -13.86
CA GLN A 31 -7.56 9.69 -13.29
C GLN A 31 -7.24 10.12 -11.86
N LEU A 32 -7.29 11.42 -11.60
CA LEU A 32 -7.13 12.02 -10.27
C LEU A 32 -8.48 12.55 -9.80
N GLU A 33 -8.95 12.02 -8.67
CA GLU A 33 -10.20 12.48 -8.05
C GLU A 33 -10.04 13.82 -7.31
N GLU A 34 -11.13 14.35 -6.77
CA GLU A 34 -11.16 15.65 -6.12
C GLU A 34 -10.13 15.73 -4.98
N ASN A 35 -9.59 16.91 -4.75
CA ASN A 35 -8.67 17.24 -3.65
C ASN A 35 -7.36 16.43 -3.61
N VAL A 36 -7.03 15.68 -4.67
CA VAL A 36 -5.70 15.04 -4.77
C VAL A 36 -4.62 16.11 -4.81
N GLU A 37 -3.55 15.89 -4.06
CA GLU A 37 -2.40 16.78 -4.00
C GLU A 37 -1.10 16.05 -4.38
N LEU A 38 -0.46 16.50 -5.46
CA LEU A 38 0.88 16.07 -5.86
C LEU A 38 1.87 17.18 -5.49
N VAL A 39 2.84 16.90 -4.61
CA VAL A 39 3.71 17.95 -4.05
C VAL A 39 4.69 18.47 -5.10
N SER A 40 5.53 17.63 -5.65
CA SER A 40 6.44 17.95 -6.77
C SER A 40 7.15 16.69 -7.27
N ASN A 41 7.65 16.69 -8.52
CA ASN A 41 8.45 15.57 -9.07
C ASN A 41 7.75 14.20 -8.92
N VAL A 42 6.43 14.16 -9.01
CA VAL A 42 5.65 12.92 -8.95
C VAL A 42 5.44 12.40 -10.37
N HIS A 43 5.67 11.12 -10.58
CA HIS A 43 5.41 10.44 -11.84
C HIS A 43 4.24 9.50 -11.70
N ILE A 44 3.18 9.70 -12.48
CA ILE A 44 2.00 8.82 -12.53
C ILE A 44 1.71 8.44 -13.96
N GLU A 45 1.63 7.15 -14.26
CA GLU A 45 1.31 6.65 -15.59
C GLU A 45 0.41 5.39 -15.55
N GLY A 46 0.23 4.77 -16.71
CA GLY A 46 -0.61 3.58 -16.86
C GLY A 46 -2.10 3.88 -16.63
N ASN A 47 -2.91 2.84 -16.58
CA ASN A 47 -4.33 2.94 -16.24
C ASN A 47 -4.47 3.03 -14.71
N THR A 48 -4.25 4.25 -14.19
CA THR A 48 -4.13 4.51 -12.75
C THR A 48 -5.22 5.45 -12.27
N PHE A 49 -5.95 4.99 -11.24
CA PHE A 49 -6.96 5.76 -10.53
C PHE A 49 -6.45 6.16 -9.15
N ILE A 50 -6.55 7.44 -8.80
CA ILE A 50 -6.20 7.99 -7.48
C ILE A 50 -7.44 8.62 -6.85
N GLY A 51 -7.87 8.06 -5.72
CA GLY A 51 -9.06 8.49 -4.98
C GLY A 51 -8.91 9.83 -4.25
N ASN A 52 -10.04 10.40 -3.89
CA ASN A 52 -10.20 11.72 -3.29
C ASN A 52 -9.25 11.95 -2.10
N GLY A 53 -8.72 13.17 -1.98
CA GLY A 53 -7.92 13.61 -0.84
C GLY A 53 -6.56 12.92 -0.65
N THR A 54 -6.16 12.06 -1.58
CA THR A 54 -4.85 11.40 -1.53
C THR A 54 -3.73 12.41 -1.78
N LYS A 55 -2.68 12.36 -0.95
CA LYS A 55 -1.49 13.21 -1.06
C LYS A 55 -0.26 12.40 -1.43
N ILE A 56 0.45 12.83 -2.47
CA ILE A 56 1.63 12.15 -3.01
C ILE A 56 2.84 13.09 -2.94
N TYR A 57 3.90 12.61 -2.34
CA TYR A 57 5.13 13.34 -2.06
C TYR A 57 6.18 13.16 -3.16
N PRO A 58 7.25 13.97 -3.14
CA PRO A 58 8.21 14.02 -4.23
C PRO A 58 8.88 12.69 -4.55
N PHE A 59 9.15 12.49 -5.84
CA PHE A 59 9.85 11.32 -6.39
C PHE A 59 9.10 9.99 -6.24
N ALA A 60 7.80 10.01 -5.91
CA ALA A 60 6.96 8.82 -6.00
C ALA A 60 6.73 8.45 -7.48
N SER A 61 6.77 7.14 -7.78
CA SER A 61 6.52 6.56 -9.11
C SER A 61 5.34 5.59 -9.04
N ILE A 62 4.23 5.98 -9.63
CA ILE A 62 2.93 5.32 -9.46
C ILE A 62 2.40 4.86 -10.81
N GLY A 63 2.02 3.57 -10.89
CA GLY A 63 1.43 3.00 -12.09
C GLY A 63 2.43 2.66 -13.21
N THR A 64 3.71 2.78 -12.94
CA THR A 64 4.79 2.39 -13.85
C THR A 64 4.82 0.87 -14.06
N GLN A 65 5.42 0.45 -15.16
CA GLN A 65 5.50 -0.95 -15.58
C GLN A 65 5.86 -1.89 -14.43
N PRO A 66 5.13 -3.03 -14.28
CA PRO A 66 5.48 -4.05 -13.28
C PRO A 66 6.89 -4.59 -13.43
N GLN A 67 7.56 -4.83 -12.30
CA GLN A 67 8.89 -5.47 -12.27
C GLN A 67 8.76 -7.00 -12.35
N ASP A 68 8.09 -7.49 -13.38
CA ASP A 68 7.92 -8.92 -13.65
C ASP A 68 8.46 -9.25 -15.05
N LEU A 69 9.40 -10.20 -15.13
CA LEU A 69 9.99 -10.68 -16.38
C LEU A 69 8.96 -11.32 -17.32
N LYS A 70 7.81 -11.73 -16.82
CA LYS A 70 6.72 -12.31 -17.60
C LYS A 70 5.79 -11.26 -18.21
N TYR A 71 5.86 -10.00 -17.75
CA TYR A 71 5.02 -8.93 -18.24
C TYR A 71 5.28 -8.63 -19.71
N LYS A 72 4.23 -8.60 -20.53
CA LYS A 72 4.30 -8.41 -21.99
C LYS A 72 3.48 -7.21 -22.48
N ASN A 73 3.36 -6.18 -21.66
CA ASN A 73 2.55 -4.98 -21.93
C ASN A 73 1.05 -5.28 -22.06
N GLU A 74 0.57 -6.33 -21.42
CA GLU A 74 -0.86 -6.63 -21.35
C GLU A 74 -1.64 -5.54 -20.60
N PRO A 75 -2.95 -5.37 -20.91
CA PRO A 75 -3.80 -4.40 -20.20
C PRO A 75 -3.85 -4.69 -18.71
N ASN A 76 -3.59 -3.67 -17.92
CA ASN A 76 -3.59 -3.75 -16.46
C ASN A 76 -4.09 -2.45 -15.84
N SER A 77 -4.24 -2.45 -14.51
CA SER A 77 -4.66 -1.26 -13.80
C SER A 77 -4.13 -1.20 -12.37
N LEU A 78 -4.08 0.03 -11.86
CA LEU A 78 -3.85 0.36 -10.46
C LEU A 78 -5.00 1.21 -9.94
N SER A 79 -5.57 0.84 -8.80
CA SER A 79 -6.58 1.65 -8.13
C SER A 79 -6.13 1.95 -6.69
N ILE A 80 -6.05 3.21 -6.36
CA ILE A 80 -5.72 3.72 -5.03
C ILE A 80 -6.95 4.43 -4.49
N GLY A 81 -7.41 4.06 -3.30
CA GLY A 81 -8.55 4.63 -2.62
C GLY A 81 -8.33 6.06 -2.13
N GLN A 82 -9.14 6.47 -1.17
CA GLN A 82 -9.22 7.85 -0.69
C GLN A 82 -8.27 8.13 0.48
N ASN A 83 -7.90 9.41 0.66
CA ASN A 83 -7.16 9.91 1.83
C ASN A 83 -5.86 9.18 2.14
N ASN A 84 -5.22 8.63 1.13
CA ASN A 84 -3.93 7.97 1.29
C ASN A 84 -2.79 8.99 1.36
N ILE A 85 -1.76 8.66 2.12
CA ILE A 85 -0.51 9.44 2.19
C ILE A 85 0.60 8.59 1.60
N ILE A 86 1.14 9.01 0.46
CA ILE A 86 2.21 8.32 -0.27
C ILE A 86 3.45 9.18 -0.20
N ARG A 87 4.43 8.77 0.61
CA ARG A 87 5.65 9.52 0.89
C ARG A 87 6.66 9.42 -0.25
N GLU A 88 7.79 10.09 -0.04
CA GLU A 88 8.86 10.23 -1.01
C GLU A 88 9.41 8.88 -1.47
N TYR A 89 9.75 8.77 -2.75
CA TYR A 89 10.36 7.58 -3.36
C TYR A 89 9.53 6.29 -3.25
N VAL A 90 8.26 6.39 -2.91
CA VAL A 90 7.37 5.22 -2.94
C VAL A 90 7.13 4.80 -4.38
N THR A 91 7.15 3.50 -4.63
CA THR A 91 6.82 2.93 -5.94
C THR A 91 5.64 1.97 -5.84
N ILE A 92 4.68 2.07 -6.77
CA ILE A 92 3.49 1.22 -6.80
C ILE A 92 3.25 0.78 -8.24
N ASN A 93 3.29 -0.53 -8.49
CA ASN A 93 3.06 -1.10 -9.81
C ASN A 93 1.60 -1.56 -10.01
N PRO A 94 1.07 -1.50 -11.24
CA PRO A 94 -0.21 -2.10 -11.60
C PRO A 94 -0.13 -3.63 -11.62
N GLY A 95 -1.26 -4.30 -11.87
CA GLY A 95 -1.30 -5.76 -11.95
C GLY A 95 -0.67 -6.35 -13.20
N THR A 96 -0.62 -7.69 -13.26
CA THR A 96 -0.20 -8.50 -14.40
C THR A 96 -1.28 -9.51 -14.76
N SER A 97 -1.25 -10.06 -15.96
CA SER A 97 -2.23 -11.07 -16.40
C SER A 97 -2.27 -12.31 -15.48
N GLY A 98 -1.13 -12.65 -14.86
CA GLY A 98 -1.03 -13.77 -13.92
C GLY A 98 -1.72 -13.56 -12.57
N GLY A 99 -2.06 -12.30 -12.21
CA GLY A 99 -2.67 -11.94 -10.92
C GLY A 99 -4.05 -11.31 -11.02
N GLY A 100 -4.64 -11.27 -12.21
CA GLY A 100 -5.94 -10.64 -12.45
C GLY A 100 -5.86 -9.19 -12.92
N SER A 101 -4.69 -8.77 -13.37
CA SER A 101 -4.40 -7.48 -14.01
C SER A 101 -4.70 -6.25 -13.15
N LYS A 102 -4.74 -6.39 -11.83
CA LYS A 102 -5.09 -5.30 -10.92
C LYS A 102 -4.25 -5.29 -9.65
N THR A 103 -3.70 -4.12 -9.31
CA THR A 103 -3.25 -3.79 -7.96
C THR A 103 -4.28 -2.87 -7.29
N LEU A 104 -4.67 -3.21 -6.06
CA LEU A 104 -5.73 -2.50 -5.34
C LEU A 104 -5.21 -2.02 -3.99
N ILE A 105 -5.45 -0.75 -3.69
CA ILE A 105 -5.13 -0.11 -2.41
C ILE A 105 -6.41 0.53 -1.86
N GLY A 106 -6.73 0.25 -0.62
CA GLY A 106 -7.87 0.81 0.08
C GLY A 106 -7.66 2.26 0.52
N ASP A 107 -8.41 2.66 1.53
CA ASP A 107 -8.50 4.05 2.00
C ASP A 107 -7.62 4.29 3.24
N ASN A 108 -7.25 5.55 3.46
CA ASN A 108 -6.58 6.03 4.70
C ASN A 108 -5.26 5.30 5.02
N CYS A 109 -4.54 4.84 4.01
CA CYS A 109 -3.25 4.18 4.19
C CYS A 109 -2.09 5.18 4.22
N LEU A 110 -1.00 4.77 4.89
CA LEU A 110 0.26 5.50 4.92
C LEU A 110 1.37 4.63 4.35
N PHE A 111 1.93 5.06 3.24
CA PHE A 111 3.13 4.49 2.62
C PHE A 111 4.31 5.41 2.95
N MET A 112 5.20 4.96 3.84
CA MET A 112 6.36 5.76 4.23
C MET A 112 7.47 5.68 3.19
N ILE A 113 8.50 6.50 3.36
CA ILE A 113 9.61 6.70 2.42
C ILE A 113 10.16 5.39 1.90
N SER A 114 10.32 5.32 0.56
CA SER A 114 10.96 4.20 -0.14
C SER A 114 10.27 2.84 0.06
N SER A 115 9.00 2.80 0.44
CA SER A 115 8.25 1.56 0.41
C SER A 115 7.85 1.20 -1.03
N HIS A 116 7.67 -0.10 -1.29
CA HIS A 116 7.32 -0.61 -2.61
C HIS A 116 6.11 -1.53 -2.57
N VAL A 117 5.18 -1.32 -3.47
CA VAL A 117 4.05 -2.23 -3.71
C VAL A 117 4.20 -2.83 -5.11
N ALA A 118 4.53 -4.12 -5.17
CA ALA A 118 4.62 -4.83 -6.43
C ALA A 118 3.23 -5.10 -7.04
N HIS A 119 3.24 -5.71 -8.21
CA HIS A 119 2.07 -6.03 -8.99
C HIS A 119 1.08 -6.97 -8.27
N ASP A 120 -0.20 -6.85 -8.60
CA ASP A 120 -1.27 -7.74 -8.13
C ASP A 120 -1.50 -7.76 -6.61
N CYS A 121 -0.92 -6.81 -5.87
CA CYS A 121 -1.16 -6.66 -4.45
C CYS A 121 -2.59 -6.18 -4.17
N LYS A 122 -3.13 -6.65 -3.03
CA LYS A 122 -4.42 -6.20 -2.49
C LYS A 122 -4.20 -5.69 -1.07
N ILE A 123 -4.37 -4.39 -0.87
CA ILE A 123 -4.12 -3.71 0.40
C ILE A 123 -5.45 -3.13 0.90
N GLY A 124 -5.84 -3.50 2.11
CA GLY A 124 -7.05 -3.01 2.78
C GLY A 124 -6.94 -1.56 3.24
N ASN A 125 -7.83 -1.17 4.13
CA ASN A 125 -7.93 0.20 4.64
C ASN A 125 -7.08 0.42 5.89
N ASN A 126 -6.67 1.66 6.14
CA ASN A 126 -5.92 2.06 7.35
C ASN A 126 -4.61 1.28 7.54
N VAL A 127 -3.98 0.84 6.47
CA VAL A 127 -2.71 0.11 6.50
C VAL A 127 -1.55 1.09 6.61
N ILE A 128 -0.55 0.75 7.42
CA ILE A 128 0.70 1.52 7.54
C ILE A 128 1.85 0.65 7.08
N ILE A 129 2.53 1.09 6.05
CA ILE A 129 3.76 0.47 5.54
C ILE A 129 4.90 1.43 5.82
N ALA A 130 5.78 1.04 6.74
CA ALA A 130 6.88 1.89 7.18
C ALA A 130 8.00 1.98 6.14
N ASN A 131 9.04 2.75 6.47
CA ASN A 131 10.15 3.05 5.57
C ASN A 131 10.87 1.80 5.06
N ASN A 132 11.21 1.79 3.76
CA ASN A 132 11.99 0.74 3.11
C ASN A 132 11.36 -0.66 3.15
N VAL A 133 10.03 -0.74 3.18
CA VAL A 133 9.32 -2.02 3.15
C VAL A 133 8.91 -2.36 1.72
N PRO A 134 9.54 -3.35 1.06
CA PRO A 134 9.04 -3.89 -0.18
C PRO A 134 8.00 -4.98 0.06
N LEU A 135 6.91 -4.90 -0.68
CA LEU A 135 5.93 -5.98 -0.83
C LEU A 135 6.18 -6.69 -2.15
N GLY A 136 6.37 -8.01 -2.11
CA GLY A 136 6.40 -8.84 -3.31
C GLY A 136 5.06 -8.91 -4.02
N GLY A 137 5.03 -9.41 -5.26
CA GLY A 137 3.79 -9.54 -6.03
C GLY A 137 2.75 -10.41 -5.34
N HIS A 138 1.47 -10.15 -5.62
CA HIS A 138 0.30 -10.92 -5.12
C HIS A 138 0.13 -10.91 -3.59
N VAL A 139 0.80 -10.03 -2.87
CA VAL A 139 0.62 -9.89 -1.41
C VAL A 139 -0.79 -9.36 -1.11
N THR A 140 -1.44 -9.97 -0.12
CA THR A 140 -2.73 -9.50 0.40
C THR A 140 -2.56 -9.01 1.83
N ILE A 141 -2.95 -7.79 2.09
CA ILE A 141 -2.89 -7.15 3.42
C ILE A 141 -4.30 -6.70 3.79
N ASP A 142 -4.82 -7.22 4.88
CA ASP A 142 -6.13 -6.81 5.40
C ASP A 142 -6.07 -5.45 6.12
N ASP A 143 -7.25 -4.99 6.57
CA ASP A 143 -7.40 -3.68 7.21
C ASP A 143 -6.56 -3.51 8.48
N SER A 144 -6.06 -2.30 8.67
CA SER A 144 -5.37 -1.84 9.89
C SER A 144 -4.10 -2.62 10.25
N VAL A 145 -3.46 -3.24 9.28
CA VAL A 145 -2.14 -3.85 9.44
C VAL A 145 -1.07 -2.77 9.53
N ILE A 146 -0.06 -3.02 10.36
CA ILE A 146 1.14 -2.18 10.45
C ILE A 146 2.36 -3.04 10.14
N ILE A 147 3.18 -2.61 9.19
CA ILE A 147 4.46 -3.26 8.84
C ILE A 147 5.60 -2.33 9.24
N GLY A 148 6.43 -2.81 10.17
CA GLY A 148 7.58 -2.07 10.69
C GLY A 148 8.68 -1.90 9.66
N GLY A 149 9.46 -0.81 9.80
CA GLY A 149 10.48 -0.42 8.83
C GLY A 149 11.55 -1.48 8.57
N ASN A 150 12.11 -1.44 7.36
CA ASN A 150 13.11 -2.39 6.85
C ASN A 150 12.67 -3.87 6.89
N SER A 151 11.36 -4.12 7.00
CA SER A 151 10.80 -5.46 6.79
C SER A 151 10.59 -5.71 5.31
N ALA A 152 10.52 -6.98 4.90
CA ALA A 152 10.22 -7.37 3.53
C ALA A 152 9.15 -8.45 3.52
N VAL A 153 8.19 -8.37 2.60
CA VAL A 153 7.08 -9.34 2.50
C VAL A 153 7.23 -10.15 1.23
N GLN A 154 7.35 -11.46 1.39
CA GLN A 154 7.45 -12.39 0.26
C GLN A 154 6.16 -12.40 -0.57
N GLN A 155 6.32 -12.61 -1.86
CA GLN A 155 5.19 -12.74 -2.80
C GLN A 155 4.17 -13.80 -2.33
N PHE A 156 2.89 -13.58 -2.64
CA PHE A 156 1.74 -14.43 -2.30
C PHE A 156 1.39 -14.51 -0.81
N THR A 157 2.12 -13.83 0.07
CA THR A 157 1.84 -13.80 1.51
C THR A 157 0.54 -13.07 1.81
N ARG A 158 -0.20 -13.56 2.81
CA ARG A 158 -1.39 -12.91 3.36
C ARG A 158 -1.13 -12.45 4.79
N ILE A 159 -1.48 -11.19 5.07
CA ILE A 159 -1.33 -10.60 6.42
C ILE A 159 -2.74 -10.21 6.89
N GLY A 160 -3.20 -10.92 7.91
CA GLY A 160 -4.54 -10.76 8.45
C GLY A 160 -4.75 -9.43 9.18
N ARG A 161 -6.00 -9.01 9.27
CA ARG A 161 -6.42 -7.72 9.85
C ARG A 161 -5.78 -7.45 11.21
N LEU A 162 -5.44 -6.18 11.46
CA LEU A 162 -4.84 -5.72 12.73
C LEU A 162 -3.55 -6.45 13.15
N ALA A 163 -2.93 -7.23 12.26
CA ALA A 163 -1.62 -7.79 12.53
C ALA A 163 -0.55 -6.68 12.63
N MET A 164 0.47 -6.93 13.40
CA MET A 164 1.67 -6.09 13.53
C MET A 164 2.89 -6.89 13.11
N ILE A 165 3.60 -6.39 12.12
CA ILE A 165 4.91 -6.90 11.73
C ILE A 165 5.97 -5.99 12.36
N GLY A 166 6.82 -6.55 13.20
CA GLY A 166 7.93 -5.80 13.79
C GLY A 166 8.94 -5.36 12.74
N GLY A 167 9.73 -4.34 13.04
CA GLY A 167 10.78 -3.89 12.13
C GLY A 167 11.82 -4.97 11.82
N MET A 168 12.47 -4.89 10.65
CA MET A 168 13.50 -5.82 10.18
C MET A 168 13.04 -7.30 10.11
N THR A 169 11.74 -7.49 9.84
CA THR A 169 11.14 -8.83 9.73
C THR A 169 11.07 -9.29 8.27
N GLY A 170 11.59 -10.48 7.99
CA GLY A 170 11.36 -11.16 6.70
C GLY A 170 10.07 -11.98 6.78
N VAL A 171 8.97 -11.46 6.19
CA VAL A 171 7.66 -12.14 6.20
C VAL A 171 7.62 -13.17 5.07
N LEU A 172 7.85 -14.43 5.43
CA LEU A 172 7.94 -15.56 4.48
C LEU A 172 6.69 -16.44 4.47
N LYS A 173 5.79 -16.25 5.44
CA LYS A 173 4.57 -17.05 5.64
C LYS A 173 3.42 -16.13 6.00
N ASP A 174 2.20 -16.61 5.80
CA ASP A 174 0.99 -15.91 6.20
C ASP A 174 1.01 -15.54 7.69
N VAL A 175 0.42 -14.41 8.01
CA VAL A 175 0.29 -13.91 9.38
C VAL A 175 -1.19 -13.87 9.74
N ILE A 176 -1.54 -14.51 10.84
CA ILE A 176 -2.93 -14.58 11.33
C ILE A 176 -3.47 -13.19 11.67
N PRO A 177 -4.79 -12.98 11.60
CA PRO A 177 -5.41 -11.76 12.12
C PRO A 177 -4.99 -11.50 13.58
N PHE A 178 -4.78 -10.22 13.91
CA PHE A 178 -4.35 -9.75 15.22
C PHE A 178 -2.96 -10.24 15.67
N GLY A 179 -2.23 -10.98 14.83
CA GLY A 179 -0.93 -11.55 15.17
C GLY A 179 0.16 -10.47 15.34
N LEU A 180 1.11 -10.74 16.22
CA LEU A 180 2.38 -10.04 16.31
C LEU A 180 3.47 -10.94 15.74
N SER A 181 4.04 -10.57 14.61
CA SER A 181 5.08 -11.34 13.93
C SER A 181 6.39 -10.56 13.89
N ILE A 182 7.49 -11.17 14.30
CA ILE A 182 8.81 -10.56 14.36
C ILE A 182 9.91 -11.51 13.92
N GLY A 183 11.07 -10.95 13.65
CA GLY A 183 12.30 -11.69 13.36
C GLY A 183 12.50 -12.02 11.89
N ASN A 184 13.67 -12.48 11.56
CA ASN A 184 14.13 -12.67 10.19
C ASN A 184 13.34 -13.71 9.36
N ARG A 185 12.47 -14.51 9.99
CA ARG A 185 11.58 -15.49 9.35
C ARG A 185 10.15 -15.45 9.88
N ASN A 186 9.68 -14.26 10.27
CA ASN A 186 8.35 -13.96 10.80
C ASN A 186 7.82 -14.97 11.83
N PHE A 187 8.49 -15.09 12.96
CA PHE A 187 7.99 -15.86 14.08
C PHE A 187 6.75 -15.19 14.69
N LEU A 188 5.70 -15.98 14.91
CA LEU A 188 4.51 -15.53 15.59
C LEU A 188 4.80 -15.42 17.09
N GLN A 189 4.87 -14.18 17.61
CA GLN A 189 5.20 -13.87 19.01
C GLN A 189 3.98 -13.85 19.92
N GLY A 190 2.79 -13.85 19.36
CA GLY A 190 1.53 -13.71 20.08
C GLY A 190 0.56 -12.82 19.34
N LEU A 191 -0.34 -12.18 20.09
CA LEU A 191 -1.28 -11.23 19.55
C LEU A 191 -0.80 -9.77 19.67
N ASN A 192 -1.25 -8.94 18.74
CA ASN A 192 -1.03 -7.48 18.76
C ASN A 192 -1.92 -6.81 19.84
N LEU A 193 -1.68 -7.11 21.11
CA LEU A 193 -2.50 -6.61 22.23
C LEU A 193 -2.52 -5.07 22.30
N ILE A 194 -1.43 -4.42 21.93
CA ILE A 194 -1.34 -2.96 21.88
C ILE A 194 -2.27 -2.40 20.80
N GLY A 195 -2.26 -2.99 19.60
CA GLY A 195 -3.14 -2.58 18.51
C GLY A 195 -4.61 -2.78 18.84
N LEU A 196 -4.96 -3.90 19.46
CA LEU A 196 -6.33 -4.17 19.92
C LEU A 196 -6.81 -3.11 20.91
N ARG A 197 -6.00 -2.75 21.93
CA ARG A 197 -6.33 -1.71 22.89
C ARG A 197 -6.46 -0.33 22.24
N ARG A 198 -5.58 0.05 21.34
CA ARG A 198 -5.65 1.33 20.59
C ARG A 198 -6.93 1.44 19.75
N LYS A 199 -7.40 0.32 19.20
CA LYS A 199 -8.67 0.23 18.47
C LYS A 199 -9.89 0.06 19.40
N LYS A 200 -9.69 0.20 20.73
CA LYS A 200 -10.75 0.16 21.77
C LYS A 200 -11.54 -1.16 21.78
N TYR A 201 -10.89 -2.29 21.47
CA TYR A 201 -11.51 -3.59 21.69
C TYR A 201 -11.77 -3.78 23.19
N ASP A 202 -12.91 -4.39 23.49
CA ASP A 202 -13.30 -4.72 24.86
C ASP A 202 -12.29 -5.70 25.50
N ASN A 203 -11.98 -5.48 26.81
CA ASN A 203 -10.97 -6.29 27.51
C ASN A 203 -11.36 -7.78 27.57
N GLN A 204 -12.65 -8.11 27.71
CA GLN A 204 -13.08 -9.52 27.74
C GLN A 204 -12.86 -10.18 26.40
N LYS A 205 -13.08 -9.45 25.29
CA LYS A 205 -12.76 -9.95 23.94
C LYS A 205 -11.27 -10.15 23.75
N ILE A 206 -10.44 -9.23 24.26
CA ILE A 206 -8.97 -9.38 24.18
C ILE A 206 -8.51 -10.61 24.96
N ILE A 207 -9.02 -10.82 26.18
CA ILE A 207 -8.71 -12.00 27.00
C ILE A 207 -9.17 -13.28 26.31
N GLY A 208 -10.37 -13.29 25.71
CA GLY A 208 -10.89 -14.43 24.96
C GLY A 208 -10.01 -14.80 23.76
N LEU A 209 -9.57 -13.78 23.00
CA LEU A 209 -8.65 -13.98 21.86
C LEU A 209 -7.27 -14.52 22.32
N ASP A 210 -6.70 -13.98 23.42
CA ASP A 210 -5.42 -14.44 23.96
C ASP A 210 -5.51 -15.88 24.48
N LYS A 211 -6.63 -16.25 25.12
CA LYS A 211 -6.90 -17.61 25.54
C LYS A 211 -6.98 -18.55 24.34
N ALA A 212 -7.78 -18.21 23.33
CA ALA A 212 -7.90 -19.01 22.11
C ALA A 212 -6.54 -19.18 21.39
N TYR A 213 -5.75 -18.09 21.32
CA TYR A 213 -4.39 -18.14 20.76
C TYR A 213 -3.53 -19.18 21.49
N LYS A 214 -3.51 -19.16 22.85
CA LYS A 214 -2.70 -20.08 23.67
C LYS A 214 -3.19 -21.54 23.66
N GLU A 215 -4.42 -21.76 23.25
CA GLU A 215 -4.98 -23.13 23.06
C GLU A 215 -4.61 -23.72 21.69
N ILE A 216 -4.31 -22.88 20.68
CA ILE A 216 -4.01 -23.31 19.30
C ILE A 216 -2.50 -23.41 19.05
N PHE A 217 -1.72 -22.51 19.63
CA PHE A 217 -0.27 -22.33 19.42
C PHE A 217 0.54 -22.50 20.72
#